data_0b26ce2803b78eeb307d33be259e6009
#
_entry.id   0b26ce2803b78eeb307d33be259e6009
#
_cell.length_a   1.000
_cell.length_b   1.000
_cell.length_c   1.000
_cell.angle_alpha   90.00
_cell.angle_beta   90.00
_cell.angle_gamma   90.00
#
_symmetry.space_group_name_H-M   'P 1'
#
loop_
_entity.id
_entity.type
_entity.pdbx_description
1 polymer ?
#
loop_
_entity_poly.entity_id
_entity_poly.type
_entity_poly.pdbx_seq_one_letter_code
_entity_poly.pdbx_strand_id
1 'polypeptide(L)'
;MKKIITFSFALMVSATMFGQTVLWNGENCDINSGGDFWERCNREVVENPSKNGINTSDKCLKFTITGNEWDNGSAAKDLKCDAFDSKRLSLMIKKDVNSNVRVEIKCNDVMKKVVAWYDGAGEWRKLYFDFSTNNAEGTPTEITIYPTTDNVDGEQVVYIDNIQIEDAPKVGEALLGSISGGSLGGNIKLTGAWLKGECLNADGDWQKVEYNDFVTLAGKLNASITSIDMRGTTTKDVDVNAMRGEHSNVLVFADEAYNANNIVANGNCANLVLTNAQSFAIPENFNAANVSITRQVYAGKNTLCLPFYVSKEDLGAQAIATYTGTEEKDGNTIINFDKQPHVDANIPFIAQFDEANAKETLTFTDKGVVNTPAEMGNPFTGTYTPGPAAGKYGLNAGGLFQKGGETAKINAFSAYLTLSEAQEARPILLAIGGESTGINAATIANGNETVKVYNLQGRLVATTKSLNDLHLASGVYIVNNKKVIVK
;
A
#
# COMPACT_ATOMS: atom_id res chain seq x y z
N MET A 1 27.86 -26.31 -30.02
CA MET A 1 27.79 -24.91 -29.59
C MET A 1 26.43 -24.35 -30.00
N LYS A 2 25.47 -24.30 -29.08
CA LYS A 2 24.15 -23.68 -29.30
C LYS A 2 24.23 -22.23 -28.81
N LYS A 3 24.07 -21.29 -29.74
CA LYS A 3 23.95 -19.86 -29.40
C LYS A 3 22.59 -19.61 -28.80
N ILE A 4 22.56 -19.19 -27.52
CA ILE A 4 21.36 -18.69 -26.86
C ILE A 4 21.24 -17.21 -27.23
N ILE A 5 20.21 -16.86 -28.00
CA ILE A 5 19.87 -15.48 -28.31
C ILE A 5 18.94 -15.02 -27.20
N THR A 6 19.46 -14.17 -26.32
CA THR A 6 18.67 -13.51 -25.28
C THR A 6 17.93 -12.35 -25.91
N PHE A 7 16.60 -12.48 -26.07
CA PHE A 7 15.76 -11.35 -26.44
C PHE A 7 15.49 -10.53 -25.17
N SER A 8 16.11 -9.36 -25.09
CA SER A 8 15.72 -8.34 -24.11
C SER A 8 14.43 -7.69 -24.60
N PHE A 9 13.31 -8.01 -23.96
CA PHE A 9 12.07 -7.26 -24.10
C PHE A 9 12.24 -5.93 -23.36
N ALA A 10 12.51 -4.86 -24.08
CA ALA A 10 12.31 -3.51 -23.58
C ALA A 10 10.79 -3.30 -23.46
N LEU A 11 10.28 -3.28 -22.24
CA LEU A 11 8.92 -2.88 -21.96
C LEU A 11 8.80 -1.38 -22.21
N MET A 12 8.40 -1.00 -23.43
CA MET A 12 7.93 0.35 -23.68
C MET A 12 6.59 0.50 -22.95
N VAL A 13 6.62 1.14 -21.81
CA VAL A 13 5.42 1.71 -21.20
C VAL A 13 5.02 2.89 -22.07
N SER A 14 4.15 2.65 -23.04
CA SER A 14 3.43 3.72 -23.73
C SER A 14 2.46 4.32 -22.71
N ALA A 15 2.88 5.37 -22.01
CA ALA A 15 1.93 6.28 -21.39
C ALA A 15 1.05 6.81 -22.52
N THR A 16 -0.23 6.49 -22.50
CA THR A 16 -1.23 7.12 -23.37
C THR A 16 -1.27 8.60 -23.00
N MET A 17 -0.54 9.40 -23.76
CA MET A 17 -0.55 10.85 -23.61
C MET A 17 -1.86 11.38 -24.19
N PHE A 18 -2.76 11.81 -23.34
CA PHE A 18 -3.93 12.57 -23.73
C PHE A 18 -3.49 13.98 -24.11
N GLY A 19 -3.72 14.37 -25.35
CA GLY A 19 -3.73 15.77 -25.79
C GLY A 19 -2.41 16.56 -25.70
N GLN A 20 -1.26 15.90 -25.84
CA GLN A 20 0.04 16.57 -25.80
C GLN A 20 0.50 16.97 -27.20
N THR A 21 0.82 18.26 -27.38
CA THR A 21 1.47 18.77 -28.60
C THR A 21 2.91 19.11 -28.30
N VAL A 22 3.85 18.37 -28.90
CA VAL A 22 5.28 18.67 -28.80
C VAL A 22 5.61 19.78 -29.79
N LEU A 23 6.09 20.93 -29.30
CA LEU A 23 6.55 22.03 -30.11
C LEU A 23 8.00 21.82 -30.58
N TRP A 24 8.86 21.46 -29.65
CA TRP A 24 10.27 21.12 -29.91
C TRP A 24 10.74 20.02 -28.94
N ASN A 25 11.53 19.12 -29.45
CA ASN A 25 12.24 18.13 -28.64
C ASN A 25 13.70 18.03 -29.12
N GLY A 26 14.55 17.32 -28.40
CA GLY A 26 15.96 17.21 -28.69
C GLY A 26 16.29 16.64 -30.07
N GLU A 27 15.40 15.82 -30.62
CA GLU A 27 15.57 15.18 -31.93
C GLU A 27 15.04 16.03 -33.08
N ASN A 28 14.02 16.84 -32.81
CA ASN A 28 13.31 17.72 -33.76
C ASN A 28 13.53 19.20 -33.44
N CYS A 29 14.72 19.58 -33.01
CA CYS A 29 15.10 20.95 -32.73
C CYS A 29 15.28 21.78 -34.01
N ASP A 30 14.45 21.53 -35.03
CA ASP A 30 14.41 22.38 -36.21
C ASP A 30 13.67 23.67 -35.86
N ILE A 31 14.43 24.70 -35.58
CA ILE A 31 13.96 26.03 -35.25
C ILE A 31 13.19 26.68 -36.40
N ASN A 32 13.21 26.10 -37.61
CA ASN A 32 12.48 26.56 -38.78
C ASN A 32 11.17 25.80 -39.00
N SER A 33 10.86 24.77 -38.25
CA SER A 33 9.68 23.94 -38.51
C SER A 33 8.38 24.48 -37.97
N GLY A 34 8.35 25.63 -37.32
CA GLY A 34 7.15 26.16 -36.67
C GLY A 34 6.97 27.67 -36.61
N GLY A 35 7.82 28.41 -37.27
CA GLY A 35 7.76 29.87 -37.27
C GLY A 35 9.11 30.54 -37.07
N ASP A 36 9.24 31.75 -37.52
CA ASP A 36 10.45 32.52 -37.30
C ASP A 36 10.58 32.90 -35.83
N PHE A 37 11.61 32.36 -35.17
CA PHE A 37 12.00 32.89 -33.88
C PHE A 37 12.52 34.30 -34.01
N TRP A 38 11.93 35.21 -33.26
CA TRP A 38 12.44 36.56 -33.15
C TRP A 38 13.59 36.57 -32.13
N GLU A 39 14.81 36.81 -32.61
CA GLU A 39 16.02 36.67 -31.82
C GLU A 39 16.33 37.94 -31.03
N ARG A 40 16.39 37.77 -29.68
CA ARG A 40 17.09 38.71 -28.81
C ARG A 40 18.29 38.06 -28.16
N CYS A 41 18.29 36.75 -27.98
CA CYS A 41 19.45 36.01 -27.49
C CYS A 41 20.02 35.07 -28.56
N ASN A 42 21.32 34.81 -28.47
CA ASN A 42 21.98 33.85 -29.36
C ASN A 42 21.56 32.41 -28.97
N ARG A 43 21.16 31.63 -29.95
CA ARG A 43 20.74 30.23 -29.76
C ARG A 43 21.26 29.32 -30.86
N GLU A 44 21.45 28.08 -30.52
CA GLU A 44 21.91 27.02 -31.43
C GLU A 44 21.37 25.65 -31.02
N VAL A 45 21.23 24.74 -31.98
CA VAL A 45 20.97 23.32 -31.67
C VAL A 45 22.29 22.64 -31.41
N VAL A 46 22.42 22.03 -30.24
CA VAL A 46 23.68 21.38 -29.81
C VAL A 46 23.40 19.95 -29.30
N GLU A 47 24.44 19.17 -29.16
CA GLU A 47 24.39 17.89 -28.43
C GLU A 47 23.97 18.17 -26.97
N ASN A 48 23.10 17.31 -26.42
CA ASN A 48 22.67 17.42 -25.05
C ASN A 48 23.88 17.22 -24.10
N PRO A 49 24.22 18.21 -23.28
CA PRO A 49 25.42 18.17 -22.45
C PRO A 49 25.31 17.16 -21.30
N SER A 50 24.12 16.64 -21.01
CA SER A 50 23.87 15.75 -19.89
C SER A 50 22.64 14.88 -20.15
N LYS A 51 22.84 13.73 -20.79
CA LYS A 51 21.78 12.72 -21.05
C LYS A 51 21.54 11.88 -19.78
N ASN A 52 20.94 12.48 -18.78
CA ASN A 52 20.65 11.81 -17.52
C ASN A 52 19.25 12.13 -17.02
N GLY A 53 18.74 11.23 -16.18
CA GLY A 53 17.52 11.47 -15.44
C GLY A 53 16.30 11.73 -16.34
N ILE A 54 15.80 12.96 -16.34
CA ILE A 54 14.56 13.33 -17.00
C ILE A 54 14.70 13.73 -18.47
N ASN A 55 15.93 14.00 -18.94
CA ASN A 55 16.20 14.36 -20.34
C ASN A 55 17.22 13.42 -20.97
N THR A 56 16.74 12.54 -21.85
CA THR A 56 17.52 11.54 -22.58
C THR A 56 17.68 11.88 -24.07
N SER A 57 17.19 13.03 -24.53
CA SER A 57 17.32 13.48 -25.92
C SER A 57 18.79 13.58 -26.34
N ASP A 58 19.09 13.33 -27.61
CA ASP A 58 20.44 13.48 -28.12
C ASP A 58 20.84 14.95 -28.31
N LYS A 59 19.88 15.81 -28.62
CA LYS A 59 20.07 17.24 -28.88
C LYS A 59 19.17 18.09 -28.00
N CYS A 60 19.53 19.37 -27.87
CA CYS A 60 18.76 20.39 -27.20
C CYS A 60 19.05 21.78 -27.78
N LEU A 61 18.24 22.77 -27.40
CA LEU A 61 18.51 24.19 -27.71
C LEU A 61 19.48 24.74 -26.65
N LYS A 62 20.53 25.39 -27.08
CA LYS A 62 21.43 26.16 -26.22
C LYS A 62 21.15 27.65 -26.45
N PHE A 63 20.94 28.37 -25.36
CA PHE A 63 20.81 29.83 -25.34
C PHE A 63 22.05 30.42 -24.69
N THR A 64 22.59 31.47 -25.31
CA THR A 64 23.63 32.27 -24.68
C THR A 64 23.00 33.62 -24.33
N ILE A 65 22.89 33.89 -23.04
CA ILE A 65 22.18 35.03 -22.46
C ILE A 65 23.14 36.01 -21.78
N THR A 66 22.84 37.30 -21.93
CA THR A 66 23.64 38.41 -21.40
C THR A 66 22.76 39.59 -21.02
N GLY A 67 23.25 40.48 -20.17
CA GLY A 67 22.59 41.75 -19.90
C GLY A 67 21.26 41.64 -19.15
N ASN A 68 20.29 42.46 -19.56
CA ASN A 68 19.00 42.51 -18.86
C ASN A 68 18.00 41.48 -19.38
N GLU A 69 16.92 41.24 -18.62
CA GLU A 69 15.86 40.28 -18.93
C GLU A 69 15.36 40.40 -20.36
N TRP A 70 15.09 41.62 -20.82
CA TRP A 70 14.47 41.89 -22.11
C TRP A 70 15.34 41.51 -23.31
N ASP A 71 16.65 41.45 -23.12
CA ASP A 71 17.61 41.06 -24.15
C ASP A 71 17.67 39.55 -24.34
N ASN A 72 17.10 38.80 -23.40
CA ASN A 72 17.22 37.34 -23.32
C ASN A 72 15.98 36.56 -23.74
N GLY A 73 14.93 37.26 -24.21
CA GLY A 73 13.72 36.63 -24.72
C GLY A 73 13.95 35.99 -26.09
N SER A 74 13.42 34.79 -26.30
CA SER A 74 13.37 34.15 -27.61
C SER A 74 11.92 33.79 -27.93
N ALA A 75 11.42 34.35 -29.03
CA ALA A 75 10.02 34.22 -29.45
C ALA A 75 9.89 33.31 -30.68
N ALA A 76 8.89 32.45 -30.66
CA ALA A 76 8.41 31.70 -31.82
C ALA A 76 7.06 32.26 -32.24
N LYS A 77 6.91 32.60 -33.53
CA LYS A 77 5.69 33.09 -34.13
C LYS A 77 5.10 32.09 -35.11
N ASP A 78 3.85 32.33 -35.50
CA ASP A 78 3.12 31.51 -36.47
C ASP A 78 3.07 30.02 -36.05
N LEU A 79 2.87 29.79 -34.76
CA LEU A 79 2.83 28.46 -34.18
C LEU A 79 1.69 27.63 -34.77
N LYS A 80 1.98 26.41 -35.11
CA LYS A 80 1.01 25.37 -35.49
C LYS A 80 0.75 24.45 -34.31
N CYS A 81 -0.08 24.89 -33.39
CA CYS A 81 -0.49 24.12 -32.23
C CYS A 81 -1.99 24.23 -31.97
N ASP A 82 -2.51 23.37 -31.15
CA ASP A 82 -3.93 23.41 -30.75
C ASP A 82 -4.24 24.62 -29.89
N ALA A 83 -5.53 24.89 -29.71
CA ALA A 83 -6.01 25.93 -28.81
C ALA A 83 -5.45 25.71 -27.38
N PHE A 84 -5.22 26.84 -26.69
CA PHE A 84 -4.58 26.84 -25.36
C PHE A 84 -5.59 26.75 -24.20
N ASP A 85 -6.85 26.45 -24.52
CA ASP A 85 -7.93 26.34 -23.53
C ASP A 85 -7.61 25.24 -22.50
N SER A 86 -7.54 25.63 -21.26
CA SER A 86 -7.19 24.71 -20.15
C SER A 86 -5.84 23.98 -20.34
N LYS A 87 -4.89 24.62 -21.00
CA LYS A 87 -3.56 24.06 -21.28
C LYS A 87 -2.47 24.69 -20.41
N ARG A 88 -1.38 23.98 -20.25
CA ARG A 88 -0.11 24.50 -19.72
C ARG A 88 1.01 24.23 -20.73
N LEU A 89 2.03 25.06 -20.69
CA LEU A 89 3.29 24.75 -21.35
C LEU A 89 4.24 24.09 -20.35
N SER A 90 4.98 23.10 -20.80
CA SER A 90 6.11 22.58 -20.05
C SER A 90 7.37 22.61 -20.92
N LEU A 91 8.51 22.75 -20.27
CA LEU A 91 9.82 22.62 -20.91
C LEU A 91 10.84 22.01 -19.96
N MET A 92 11.86 21.38 -20.53
CA MET A 92 13.03 20.99 -19.77
C MET A 92 14.09 22.09 -19.89
N ILE A 93 14.70 22.44 -18.76
CA ILE A 93 15.70 23.48 -18.68
C ILE A 93 16.87 23.05 -17.80
N LYS A 94 18.08 23.43 -18.20
CA LYS A 94 19.33 23.22 -17.46
C LYS A 94 20.16 24.49 -17.53
N LYS A 95 20.53 25.05 -16.38
CA LYS A 95 21.39 26.23 -16.23
C LYS A 95 22.10 26.18 -14.87
N ASP A 96 23.22 26.86 -14.74
CA ASP A 96 24.02 26.81 -13.52
C ASP A 96 23.43 27.68 -12.37
N VAL A 97 22.74 28.76 -12.74
CA VAL A 97 22.18 29.71 -11.77
C VAL A 97 20.69 29.48 -11.58
N ASN A 98 20.29 29.32 -10.31
CA ASN A 98 18.89 29.25 -9.93
C ASN A 98 18.25 30.63 -10.09
N SER A 99 17.18 30.69 -10.85
CA SER A 99 16.43 31.95 -11.08
C SER A 99 15.07 31.66 -11.70
N ASN A 100 14.22 32.69 -11.75
CA ASN A 100 12.95 32.59 -12.44
C ASN A 100 13.13 32.40 -13.96
N VAL A 101 12.25 31.61 -14.54
CA VAL A 101 12.06 31.46 -15.99
C VAL A 101 10.67 31.97 -16.30
N ARG A 102 10.54 32.80 -17.31
CA ARG A 102 9.24 33.33 -17.74
C ARG A 102 8.88 32.85 -19.12
N VAL A 103 7.62 32.45 -19.29
CA VAL A 103 7.01 32.17 -20.59
C VAL A 103 5.86 33.12 -20.80
N GLU A 104 5.85 33.72 -21.97
CA GLU A 104 4.75 34.55 -22.46
C GLU A 104 4.10 33.90 -23.67
N ILE A 105 2.77 33.92 -23.73
CA ILE A 105 2.01 33.47 -24.89
C ILE A 105 1.10 34.59 -25.38
N LYS A 106 0.92 34.68 -26.69
CA LYS A 106 -0.02 35.62 -27.31
C LYS A 106 -1.17 34.84 -27.93
N CYS A 107 -2.36 34.98 -27.32
CA CYS A 107 -3.60 34.41 -27.83
C CYS A 107 -4.58 35.52 -28.06
N ASN A 108 -5.27 35.54 -29.24
CA ASN A 108 -6.24 36.56 -29.59
C ASN A 108 -5.72 38.00 -29.36
N ASP A 109 -4.47 38.25 -29.75
CA ASP A 109 -3.74 39.53 -29.55
C ASP A 109 -3.53 39.96 -28.09
N VAL A 110 -3.84 39.10 -27.13
CA VAL A 110 -3.59 39.35 -25.71
C VAL A 110 -2.36 38.57 -25.29
N MET A 111 -1.37 39.27 -24.67
CA MET A 111 -0.19 38.67 -24.11
C MET A 111 -0.49 38.21 -22.66
N LYS A 112 -0.20 36.95 -22.35
CA LYS A 112 -0.26 36.35 -21.02
C LYS A 112 1.11 35.86 -20.63
N LYS A 113 1.45 35.96 -19.34
CA LYS A 113 2.76 35.53 -18.84
C LYS A 113 2.63 34.64 -17.60
N VAL A 114 3.50 33.66 -17.49
CA VAL A 114 3.66 32.79 -16.31
C VAL A 114 5.13 32.65 -16.01
N VAL A 115 5.48 32.66 -14.74
CA VAL A 115 6.84 32.54 -14.21
C VAL A 115 6.97 31.27 -13.41
N ALA A 116 8.08 30.53 -13.58
CA ALA A 116 8.41 29.35 -12.79
C ALA A 116 9.86 29.44 -12.28
N TRP A 117 10.08 28.98 -11.05
CA TRP A 117 11.40 28.97 -10.44
C TRP A 117 12.20 27.74 -10.87
N TYR A 118 13.44 27.96 -11.31
CA TYR A 118 14.40 26.91 -11.56
C TYR A 118 15.35 26.75 -10.38
N ASP A 119 15.40 25.56 -9.80
CA ASP A 119 16.23 25.17 -8.64
C ASP A 119 17.27 24.08 -8.96
N GLY A 120 17.55 23.86 -10.22
CA GLY A 120 18.34 22.70 -10.69
C GLY A 120 19.83 22.78 -10.44
N ALA A 121 20.40 23.99 -10.22
CA ALA A 121 21.83 24.18 -9.96
C ALA A 121 22.73 23.36 -10.92
N GLY A 122 22.52 23.49 -12.22
CA GLY A 122 23.28 22.74 -13.24
C GLY A 122 22.64 21.41 -13.68
N GLU A 123 21.51 21.00 -13.14
CA GLU A 123 20.81 19.78 -13.52
C GLU A 123 19.56 20.08 -14.36
N TRP A 124 19.14 19.09 -15.18
CA TRP A 124 17.88 19.21 -15.89
C TRP A 124 16.69 19.26 -14.92
N ARG A 125 15.76 20.21 -15.16
CA ARG A 125 14.45 20.31 -14.50
C ARG A 125 13.35 20.46 -15.55
N LYS A 126 12.21 19.82 -15.32
CA LYS A 126 10.98 20.10 -16.07
C LYS A 126 10.22 21.19 -15.33
N LEU A 127 10.01 22.33 -16.00
CA LEU A 127 9.20 23.42 -15.50
C LEU A 127 7.85 23.42 -16.18
N TYR A 128 6.84 23.92 -15.47
CA TYR A 128 5.47 24.01 -15.93
C TYR A 128 5.00 25.46 -15.85
N PHE A 129 4.29 25.88 -16.88
CA PHE A 129 3.73 27.22 -17.01
C PHE A 129 2.25 27.06 -17.30
N ASP A 130 1.43 27.20 -16.25
CA ASP A 130 -0.01 26.94 -16.30
C ASP A 130 -0.77 28.20 -16.72
N PHE A 131 -1.34 28.16 -17.91
CA PHE A 131 -2.16 29.26 -18.46
C PHE A 131 -3.65 28.98 -18.35
N SER A 132 -4.07 27.86 -17.76
CA SER A 132 -5.45 27.38 -17.73
C SER A 132 -6.43 28.35 -17.05
N THR A 133 -5.97 29.09 -16.05
CA THR A 133 -6.81 30.05 -15.30
C THR A 133 -6.53 31.47 -15.66
N ASN A 134 -5.60 31.72 -16.57
CA ASN A 134 -5.19 33.07 -16.98
C ASN A 134 -5.98 33.59 -18.20
N ASN A 135 -7.16 32.97 -18.50
CA ASN A 135 -8.00 33.28 -19.67
C ASN A 135 -7.20 33.33 -20.97
N ALA A 136 -6.19 32.47 -21.11
CA ALA A 136 -5.47 32.30 -22.37
C ALA A 136 -6.27 31.36 -23.26
N GLU A 137 -7.37 31.83 -23.80
CA GLU A 137 -8.24 31.08 -24.69
C GLU A 137 -7.82 31.24 -26.14
N GLY A 138 -7.98 30.18 -26.92
CA GLY A 138 -7.69 30.15 -28.33
C GLY A 138 -6.29 29.67 -28.67
N THR A 139 -5.99 29.64 -29.97
CA THR A 139 -4.68 29.21 -30.49
C THR A 139 -3.64 30.29 -30.29
N PRO A 140 -2.51 29.96 -29.64
CA PRO A 140 -1.42 30.92 -29.51
C PRO A 140 -0.77 31.22 -30.86
N THR A 141 -0.52 32.50 -31.12
CA THR A 141 0.19 32.97 -32.32
C THR A 141 1.67 33.20 -32.06
N GLU A 142 2.04 33.40 -30.81
CA GLU A 142 3.42 33.64 -30.40
C GLU A 142 3.67 33.04 -29.00
N ILE A 143 4.83 32.43 -28.81
CA ILE A 143 5.37 32.02 -27.51
C ILE A 143 6.74 32.66 -27.37
N THR A 144 6.98 33.36 -26.25
CA THR A 144 8.30 33.90 -25.89
C THR A 144 8.80 33.26 -24.61
N ILE A 145 10.03 32.74 -24.65
CA ILE A 145 10.70 32.14 -23.50
C ILE A 145 11.82 33.09 -23.07
N TYR A 146 11.78 33.46 -21.76
CA TYR A 146 12.86 34.19 -21.09
C TYR A 146 13.54 33.23 -20.14
N PRO A 147 14.76 32.72 -20.46
CA PRO A 147 15.48 31.73 -19.64
C PRO A 147 15.84 32.25 -18.26
N THR A 148 15.83 33.53 -18.03
CA THR A 148 15.95 34.18 -16.74
C THR A 148 15.17 35.51 -16.73
N THR A 149 14.69 35.92 -15.56
CA THR A 149 14.12 37.24 -15.32
C THR A 149 15.12 38.17 -14.60
N ASP A 150 16.31 37.69 -14.30
CA ASP A 150 17.35 38.43 -13.64
C ASP A 150 18.32 39.08 -14.63
N ASN A 151 18.98 40.15 -14.22
CA ASN A 151 20.10 40.69 -14.96
C ASN A 151 21.27 39.69 -14.91
N VAL A 152 21.92 39.51 -16.06
CA VAL A 152 23.05 38.61 -16.24
C VAL A 152 24.34 39.38 -16.36
N ASP A 153 25.21 39.24 -15.40
CA ASP A 153 26.56 39.79 -15.47
C ASP A 153 27.46 38.83 -16.28
N GLY A 154 27.89 39.34 -17.44
CA GLY A 154 28.69 38.52 -18.36
C GLY A 154 27.79 37.64 -19.24
N GLU A 155 28.28 36.44 -19.57
CA GLU A 155 27.61 35.47 -20.43
C GLU A 155 27.21 34.24 -19.61
N GLN A 156 25.96 33.79 -19.76
CA GLN A 156 25.47 32.54 -19.20
C GLN A 156 24.93 31.62 -20.30
N VAL A 157 25.08 30.33 -20.11
CA VAL A 157 24.55 29.29 -20.99
C VAL A 157 23.36 28.63 -20.34
N VAL A 158 22.26 28.53 -21.10
CA VAL A 158 21.05 27.83 -20.71
C VAL A 158 20.68 26.83 -21.79
N TYR A 159 20.35 25.62 -21.40
CA TYR A 159 19.85 24.58 -22.30
C TYR A 159 18.35 24.39 -22.08
N ILE A 160 17.60 24.30 -23.17
CA ILE A 160 16.15 24.07 -23.17
C ILE A 160 15.81 22.95 -24.13
N ASP A 161 14.84 22.12 -23.74
CA ASP A 161 14.39 20.99 -24.54
C ASP A 161 12.94 20.61 -24.21
N ASN A 162 12.34 19.72 -25.01
CA ASN A 162 11.01 19.18 -24.80
C ASN A 162 9.97 20.24 -24.44
N ILE A 163 9.86 21.27 -25.28
CA ILE A 163 8.85 22.32 -25.15
C ILE A 163 7.51 21.74 -25.63
N GLN A 164 6.53 21.67 -24.75
CA GLN A 164 5.29 20.97 -25.00
C GLN A 164 4.09 21.76 -24.48
N ILE A 165 2.96 21.65 -25.20
CA ILE A 165 1.66 22.09 -24.72
C ILE A 165 0.92 20.82 -24.28
N GLU A 166 0.45 20.81 -23.06
CA GLU A 166 -0.25 19.68 -22.43
C GLU A 166 -1.45 20.17 -21.62
N ASP A 167 -2.39 19.28 -21.32
CA ASP A 167 -3.51 19.63 -20.46
C ASP A 167 -3.01 20.07 -19.08
N ALA A 168 -3.51 21.23 -18.61
CA ALA A 168 -3.23 21.65 -17.25
C ALA A 168 -3.97 20.74 -16.26
N PRO A 169 -3.27 20.03 -15.38
CA PRO A 169 -3.95 19.19 -14.41
C PRO A 169 -4.68 20.09 -13.40
N LYS A 170 -5.87 19.65 -13.01
CA LYS A 170 -6.51 20.18 -11.81
C LYS A 170 -5.67 19.82 -10.59
N VAL A 171 -5.81 20.57 -9.49
CA VAL A 171 -5.03 20.36 -8.27
C VAL A 171 -5.04 18.88 -7.84
N GLY A 172 -6.20 18.24 -7.71
CA GLY A 172 -6.29 16.84 -7.35
C GLY A 172 -5.73 15.86 -8.41
N GLU A 173 -5.74 16.25 -9.70
CA GLU A 173 -5.13 15.45 -10.77
C GLU A 173 -3.60 15.55 -10.75
N ALA A 174 -3.04 16.70 -10.40
CA ALA A 174 -1.60 16.86 -10.20
C ALA A 174 -1.09 15.97 -9.07
N LEU A 175 -1.84 15.88 -7.98
CA LEU A 175 -1.60 14.97 -6.86
C LEU A 175 -1.54 13.50 -7.31
N LEU A 176 -2.40 13.13 -8.25
CA LEU A 176 -2.54 11.76 -8.74
C LEU A 176 -1.70 11.49 -9.99
N GLY A 177 -1.12 12.51 -10.60
CA GLY A 177 -0.38 12.40 -11.86
C GLY A 177 0.87 11.52 -11.79
N SER A 178 1.41 11.29 -10.59
CA SER A 178 2.52 10.37 -10.35
C SER A 178 2.07 8.94 -10.05
N ILE A 179 0.76 8.68 -9.98
CA ILE A 179 0.18 7.40 -9.63
C ILE A 179 -0.57 6.87 -10.85
N SER A 180 -0.11 5.78 -11.43
CA SER A 180 -0.75 5.16 -12.59
C SER A 180 -2.00 4.38 -12.18
N GLY A 181 -3.08 4.56 -12.94
CA GLY A 181 -4.30 3.76 -12.85
C GLY A 181 -5.48 4.43 -12.14
N GLY A 182 -6.68 3.91 -12.39
CA GLY A 182 -7.95 4.43 -11.86
C GLY A 182 -8.32 3.89 -10.48
N SER A 183 -7.72 2.78 -10.05
CA SER A 183 -7.98 2.11 -8.77
C SER A 183 -6.65 1.64 -8.19
N LEU A 184 -6.34 2.05 -6.96
CA LEU A 184 -5.04 1.88 -6.34
C LEU A 184 -5.12 0.88 -5.20
N GLY A 185 -4.29 -0.14 -5.25
CA GLY A 185 -4.21 -1.19 -4.23
C GLY A 185 -2.79 -1.65 -3.98
N GLY A 186 -2.60 -2.52 -2.98
CA GLY A 186 -1.30 -3.03 -2.57
C GLY A 186 -0.42 -1.95 -1.96
N ASN A 187 0.87 -2.00 -2.23
CA ASN A 187 1.84 -0.99 -1.78
C ASN A 187 2.02 0.04 -2.89
N ILE A 188 1.67 1.29 -2.64
CA ILE A 188 1.86 2.38 -3.61
C ILE A 188 3.00 3.27 -3.17
N LYS A 189 3.77 3.77 -4.15
CA LYS A 189 4.80 4.76 -3.92
C LYS A 189 4.41 6.05 -4.60
N LEU A 190 4.43 7.14 -3.84
CA LEU A 190 4.21 8.47 -4.37
C LEU A 190 5.53 8.99 -4.94
N THR A 191 5.47 9.50 -6.18
CA THR A 191 6.62 10.06 -6.87
C THR A 191 6.24 11.36 -7.57
N GLY A 192 7.22 12.22 -7.86
CA GLY A 192 7.00 13.41 -8.66
C GLY A 192 6.82 14.72 -7.89
N ALA A 193 6.45 15.77 -8.59
CA ALA A 193 6.46 17.14 -8.08
C ALA A 193 5.46 17.40 -6.95
N TRP A 194 4.31 16.75 -6.98
CA TRP A 194 3.30 16.93 -5.94
C TRP A 194 3.72 16.39 -4.56
N LEU A 195 4.76 15.56 -4.52
CA LEU A 195 5.36 15.09 -3.28
C LEU A 195 5.93 16.22 -2.42
N LYS A 196 6.12 17.39 -3.00
CA LYS A 196 6.40 18.61 -2.24
C LYS A 196 5.15 19.19 -1.58
N GLY A 197 3.99 18.56 -1.77
CA GLY A 197 2.69 19.05 -1.32
C GLY A 197 2.25 20.30 -2.07
N GLU A 198 2.75 20.48 -3.27
CA GLU A 198 2.54 21.66 -4.07
C GLU A 198 2.18 21.28 -5.50
N CYS A 199 1.30 22.04 -6.11
CA CYS A 199 1.01 22.04 -7.53
C CYS A 199 1.01 23.45 -8.06
N LEU A 200 1.28 23.63 -9.33
CA LEU A 200 1.29 24.97 -9.95
C LEU A 200 -0.13 25.53 -10.03
N ASN A 201 -0.29 26.79 -9.63
CA ASN A 201 -1.49 27.56 -9.92
C ASN A 201 -1.39 28.21 -11.32
N ALA A 202 -2.42 28.94 -11.68
CA ALA A 202 -2.47 29.63 -12.96
C ALA A 202 -1.40 30.71 -13.17
N ASP A 203 -0.92 31.29 -12.09
CA ASP A 203 0.11 32.31 -12.11
C ASP A 203 1.53 31.71 -12.14
N GLY A 204 1.63 30.37 -12.13
CA GLY A 204 2.89 29.65 -12.09
C GLY A 204 3.49 29.52 -10.71
N ASP A 205 2.75 29.89 -9.66
CA ASP A 205 3.19 29.74 -8.27
C ASP A 205 2.84 28.37 -7.75
N TRP A 206 3.70 27.83 -6.92
CA TRP A 206 3.44 26.58 -6.20
C TRP A 206 2.37 26.80 -5.13
N GLN A 207 1.29 26.03 -5.24
CA GLN A 207 0.25 25.96 -4.21
C GLN A 207 0.40 24.69 -3.40
N LYS A 208 0.13 24.78 -2.11
CA LYS A 208 0.07 23.59 -1.24
C LYS A 208 -1.05 22.69 -1.70
N VAL A 209 -0.81 21.37 -1.61
CA VAL A 209 -1.85 20.37 -1.75
C VAL A 209 -2.87 20.57 -0.63
N GLU A 210 -4.12 20.72 -1.00
CA GLU A 210 -5.18 20.97 -0.04
C GLU A 210 -5.85 19.69 0.45
N TYR A 211 -6.64 19.79 1.50
CA TYR A 211 -7.40 18.67 2.06
C TYR A 211 -8.22 17.90 1.00
N ASN A 212 -8.84 18.61 0.06
CA ASN A 212 -9.64 18.00 -1.01
C ASN A 212 -8.83 17.08 -1.93
N ASP A 213 -7.53 17.33 -2.10
CA ASP A 213 -6.66 16.50 -2.92
C ASP A 213 -6.35 15.17 -2.24
N PHE A 214 -6.17 15.19 -0.92
CA PHE A 214 -6.03 13.97 -0.14
C PHE A 214 -7.32 13.13 -0.16
N VAL A 215 -8.49 13.76 -0.08
CA VAL A 215 -9.80 13.08 -0.21
C VAL A 215 -9.94 12.46 -1.61
N THR A 216 -9.48 13.13 -2.67
CA THR A 216 -9.49 12.61 -4.03
C THR A 216 -8.59 11.38 -4.15
N LEU A 217 -7.39 11.40 -3.56
CA LEU A 217 -6.51 10.23 -3.48
C LEU A 217 -7.19 9.08 -2.74
N ALA A 218 -7.73 9.34 -1.56
CA ALA A 218 -8.44 8.35 -0.76
C ALA A 218 -9.59 7.67 -1.53
N GLY A 219 -10.33 8.42 -2.33
CA GLY A 219 -11.41 7.91 -3.18
C GLY A 219 -10.94 6.96 -4.30
N LYS A 220 -9.64 6.92 -4.62
CA LYS A 220 -9.05 5.96 -5.57
C LYS A 220 -8.50 4.70 -4.92
N LEU A 221 -8.33 4.68 -3.60
CA LEU A 221 -7.84 3.50 -2.89
C LEU A 221 -8.91 2.40 -2.89
N ASN A 222 -8.52 1.18 -3.20
CA ASN A 222 -9.40 0.01 -3.10
C ASN A 222 -9.09 -0.82 -1.85
N ALA A 223 -9.92 -1.82 -1.58
CA ALA A 223 -9.82 -2.66 -0.37
C ALA A 223 -8.50 -3.47 -0.25
N SER A 224 -7.70 -3.54 -1.32
CA SER A 224 -6.41 -4.23 -1.29
C SER A 224 -5.23 -3.32 -0.93
N ILE A 225 -5.46 -2.03 -0.71
CA ILE A 225 -4.40 -1.09 -0.31
C ILE A 225 -3.82 -1.50 1.04
N THR A 226 -2.50 -1.52 1.17
CA THR A 226 -1.79 -1.92 2.39
C THR A 226 -0.78 -0.90 2.87
N SER A 227 -0.15 -0.17 1.96
CA SER A 227 0.77 0.91 2.33
C SER A 227 0.85 2.02 1.29
N ILE A 228 1.22 3.20 1.76
CA ILE A 228 1.55 4.38 0.96
C ILE A 228 2.97 4.80 1.34
N ASP A 229 3.91 4.72 0.41
CA ASP A 229 5.29 5.21 0.61
C ASP A 229 5.40 6.64 0.08
N MET A 230 5.61 7.57 0.99
CA MET A 230 5.80 8.99 0.69
C MET A 230 7.21 9.49 1.04
N ARG A 231 8.16 8.59 1.22
CA ARG A 231 9.56 8.95 1.49
C ARG A 231 10.18 9.69 0.31
N GLY A 232 11.06 10.62 0.59
CA GLY A 232 11.62 11.57 -0.38
C GLY A 232 10.69 12.74 -0.68
N THR A 233 9.61 12.90 0.09
CA THR A 233 8.71 14.06 -0.02
C THR A 233 9.15 15.15 0.94
N THR A 234 9.02 16.40 0.53
CA THR A 234 9.34 17.56 1.38
C THR A 234 8.09 18.18 2.01
N THR A 235 6.98 17.49 1.96
CA THR A 235 5.67 17.99 2.43
C THR A 235 5.60 17.95 3.94
N LYS A 236 5.45 19.11 4.58
CA LYS A 236 5.42 19.21 6.05
C LYS A 236 4.02 19.05 6.65
N ASP A 237 2.97 19.35 5.94
CA ASP A 237 1.60 19.44 6.46
C ASP A 237 0.66 18.42 5.77
N VAL A 238 1.05 17.14 5.73
CA VAL A 238 0.21 16.09 5.14
C VAL A 238 -0.90 15.68 6.08
N ASP A 239 -2.15 15.79 5.64
CA ASP A 239 -3.27 15.13 6.32
C ASP A 239 -3.29 13.64 5.94
N VAL A 240 -2.56 12.84 6.71
CA VAL A 240 -2.46 11.39 6.52
C VAL A 240 -3.81 10.71 6.64
N ASN A 241 -4.69 11.20 7.51
CA ASN A 241 -6.02 10.60 7.70
C ASN A 241 -6.91 10.87 6.49
N ALA A 242 -6.90 12.08 5.95
CA ALA A 242 -7.59 12.39 4.70
C ALA A 242 -7.04 11.56 3.53
N MET A 243 -5.71 11.42 3.43
CA MET A 243 -5.02 10.69 2.36
C MET A 243 -5.40 9.20 2.30
N ARG A 244 -5.57 8.54 3.44
CA ARG A 244 -5.94 7.12 3.48
C ARG A 244 -7.44 6.85 3.61
N GLY A 245 -8.25 7.87 3.91
CA GLY A 245 -9.70 7.76 4.02
C GLY A 245 -10.13 6.67 5.02
N GLU A 246 -11.00 5.77 4.58
CA GLU A 246 -11.53 4.68 5.41
C GLU A 246 -10.55 3.51 5.64
N HIS A 247 -9.38 3.52 4.98
CA HIS A 247 -8.40 2.44 5.04
C HIS A 247 -7.49 2.56 6.27
N SER A 248 -8.04 2.33 7.46
CA SER A 248 -7.37 2.58 8.75
C SER A 248 -6.12 1.73 9.00
N ASN A 249 -6.02 0.52 8.41
CA ASN A 249 -4.85 -0.37 8.55
C ASN A 249 -3.68 0.02 7.65
N VAL A 250 -3.85 0.96 6.72
CA VAL A 250 -2.80 1.36 5.79
C VAL A 250 -1.61 1.95 6.53
N LEU A 251 -0.42 1.40 6.27
CA LEU A 251 0.85 1.96 6.71
C LEU A 251 1.25 3.12 5.81
N VAL A 252 1.75 4.19 6.40
CA VAL A 252 2.35 5.30 5.66
C VAL A 252 3.82 5.38 6.01
N PHE A 253 4.68 5.16 5.01
CA PHE A 253 6.13 5.31 5.14
C PHE A 253 6.53 6.73 4.80
N ALA A 254 7.24 7.39 5.71
CA ALA A 254 7.63 8.79 5.59
C ALA A 254 9.05 9.03 6.12
N ASP A 255 9.64 10.17 5.78
CA ASP A 255 10.97 10.56 6.28
C ASP A 255 10.90 11.14 7.70
N GLU A 256 9.75 11.66 8.11
CA GLU A 256 9.51 12.21 9.45
C GLU A 256 8.18 11.73 10.04
N ALA A 257 8.06 11.83 11.35
CA ALA A 257 6.84 11.45 12.05
C ALA A 257 5.75 12.53 11.86
N TYR A 258 4.53 12.07 11.60
CA TYR A 258 3.32 12.88 11.58
C TYR A 258 2.44 12.58 12.79
N ASN A 259 1.60 13.51 13.19
CA ASN A 259 0.64 13.31 14.27
C ASN A 259 -0.56 12.44 13.80
N ALA A 260 -0.26 11.20 13.45
CA ALA A 260 -1.25 10.20 13.03
C ALA A 260 -0.77 8.80 13.38
N ASN A 261 -1.69 7.83 13.44
CA ASN A 261 -1.36 6.42 13.64
C ASN A 261 -0.80 5.80 12.35
N ASN A 262 -0.12 4.67 12.48
CA ASN A 262 0.38 3.84 11.38
C ASN A 262 1.37 4.57 10.45
N ILE A 263 2.14 5.51 11.01
CA ILE A 263 3.24 6.17 10.33
C ILE A 263 4.55 5.46 10.69
N VAL A 264 5.25 5.00 9.66
CA VAL A 264 6.59 4.42 9.78
C VAL A 264 7.61 5.46 9.30
N ALA A 265 8.32 6.05 10.24
CA ALA A 265 9.37 7.03 9.97
C ALA A 265 10.70 6.50 10.49
N ASN A 266 11.73 6.47 9.63
CA ASN A 266 13.06 5.96 9.99
C ASN A 266 13.02 4.58 10.67
N GLY A 267 12.17 3.69 10.18
CA GLY A 267 11.99 2.34 10.71
C GLY A 267 11.23 2.25 12.05
N ASN A 268 10.57 3.32 12.50
CA ASN A 268 9.83 3.35 13.76
C ASN A 268 8.40 3.84 13.56
N CYS A 269 7.46 3.24 14.29
CA CYS A 269 6.06 3.62 14.35
C CYS A 269 5.67 3.89 15.80
N ALA A 270 5.24 5.11 16.12
CA ALA A 270 4.86 5.46 17.49
C ALA A 270 3.59 4.71 17.93
N ASN A 271 2.59 4.66 17.07
CA ASN A 271 1.32 3.99 17.35
C ASN A 271 0.86 3.20 16.12
N LEU A 272 0.89 1.87 16.23
CA LEU A 272 0.34 0.95 15.25
C LEU A 272 -1.08 0.57 15.69
N VAL A 273 -2.10 1.09 14.99
CA VAL A 273 -3.53 0.90 15.31
C VAL A 273 -4.19 0.17 14.17
N LEU A 274 -4.66 -1.04 14.45
CA LEU A 274 -5.17 -1.97 13.45
C LEU A 274 -6.57 -2.49 13.81
N THR A 275 -7.30 -2.92 12.79
CA THR A 275 -8.56 -3.65 12.95
C THR A 275 -8.54 -4.96 12.16
N ASN A 276 -9.16 -5.99 12.69
CA ASN A 276 -9.29 -7.27 12.01
C ASN A 276 -10.31 -7.27 10.85
N ALA A 277 -11.00 -6.16 10.65
CA ALA A 277 -11.97 -6.00 9.58
C ALA A 277 -11.37 -5.59 8.22
N GLN A 278 -10.10 -5.16 8.22
CA GLN A 278 -9.40 -4.68 7.03
C GLN A 278 -8.12 -5.47 6.78
N SER A 279 -7.69 -5.47 5.52
CA SER A 279 -6.41 -6.07 5.11
C SER A 279 -5.25 -5.31 5.73
N PHE A 280 -4.18 -6.05 6.02
CA PHE A 280 -2.93 -5.52 6.50
C PHE A 280 -1.77 -6.26 5.83
N ALA A 281 -0.74 -5.56 5.42
CA ALA A 281 0.50 -6.16 4.97
C ALA A 281 1.67 -5.25 5.33
N ILE A 282 2.82 -5.86 5.57
CA ILE A 282 4.04 -5.20 5.99
C ILE A 282 5.07 -5.40 4.89
N PRO A 283 5.37 -4.37 4.06
CA PRO A 283 6.35 -4.49 2.97
C PRO A 283 7.79 -4.54 3.47
N GLU A 284 8.08 -3.96 4.63
CA GLU A 284 9.40 -3.94 5.26
C GLU A 284 9.29 -3.93 6.79
N ASN A 285 10.32 -4.41 7.48
CA ASN A 285 10.35 -4.48 8.94
C ASN A 285 10.43 -3.08 9.57
N PHE A 286 9.78 -2.92 10.74
CA PHE A 286 9.88 -1.71 11.54
C PHE A 286 9.64 -2.01 13.03
N ASN A 287 9.93 -1.04 13.91
CA ASN A 287 9.62 -1.12 15.33
C ASN A 287 8.35 -0.31 15.64
N ALA A 288 7.44 -0.88 16.43
CA ALA A 288 6.25 -0.20 16.92
C ALA A 288 6.33 -0.01 18.44
N ALA A 289 6.32 1.25 18.89
CA ALA A 289 6.36 1.55 20.31
C ALA A 289 5.07 1.13 21.02
N ASN A 290 3.92 1.39 20.41
CA ASN A 290 2.62 0.94 20.88
C ASN A 290 1.88 0.23 19.75
N VAL A 291 1.25 -0.90 20.08
CA VAL A 291 0.40 -1.64 19.14
C VAL A 291 -0.97 -1.84 19.74
N SER A 292 -2.02 -1.57 18.97
CA SER A 292 -3.41 -1.81 19.33
C SER A 292 -4.11 -2.49 18.15
N ILE A 293 -4.66 -3.69 18.38
CA ILE A 293 -5.38 -4.45 17.35
C ILE A 293 -6.81 -4.69 17.86
N THR A 294 -7.79 -4.05 17.24
CA THR A 294 -9.20 -4.35 17.47
C THR A 294 -9.51 -5.74 16.92
N ARG A 295 -9.43 -6.72 17.80
CA ARG A 295 -9.60 -8.15 17.53
C ARG A 295 -10.18 -8.81 18.77
N GLN A 296 -11.49 -9.10 18.75
CA GLN A 296 -12.15 -9.79 19.85
C GLN A 296 -11.51 -11.16 20.12
N VAL A 297 -11.06 -11.37 21.34
CA VAL A 297 -10.71 -12.70 21.88
C VAL A 297 -11.70 -13.08 22.97
N TYR A 298 -12.18 -14.31 22.90
CA TYR A 298 -13.20 -14.87 23.80
C TYR A 298 -12.54 -15.79 24.82
N ALA A 299 -13.24 -16.02 25.94
CA ALA A 299 -12.88 -17.10 26.85
C ALA A 299 -12.83 -18.43 26.09
N GLY A 300 -11.82 -19.24 26.36
CA GLY A 300 -11.55 -20.48 25.61
C GLY A 300 -10.46 -20.29 24.56
N LYS A 301 -10.51 -21.10 23.51
CA LYS A 301 -9.49 -21.15 22.46
C LYS A 301 -9.78 -20.20 21.31
N ASN A 302 -8.78 -19.43 20.91
CA ASN A 302 -8.83 -18.51 19.78
C ASN A 302 -7.67 -18.80 18.84
N THR A 303 -7.88 -18.70 17.53
CA THR A 303 -6.80 -18.73 16.54
C THR A 303 -6.25 -17.34 16.33
N LEU A 304 -4.95 -17.16 16.35
CA LEU A 304 -4.24 -15.91 16.13
C LEU A 304 -3.07 -16.11 15.17
N CYS A 305 -2.72 -15.03 14.47
CA CYS A 305 -1.46 -14.86 13.77
C CYS A 305 -1.08 -13.38 13.88
N LEU A 306 0.11 -13.09 14.40
CA LEU A 306 0.55 -11.71 14.68
C LEU A 306 1.87 -11.43 13.95
N PRO A 307 2.11 -10.18 13.49
CA PRO A 307 3.30 -9.83 12.72
C PRO A 307 4.52 -9.52 13.60
N PHE A 308 4.53 -9.97 14.83
CA PHE A 308 5.59 -9.79 15.82
C PHE A 308 5.61 -10.94 16.82
N TYR A 309 6.74 -11.10 17.47
CA TYR A 309 6.92 -12.04 18.57
C TYR A 309 5.97 -11.71 19.73
N VAL A 310 5.36 -12.74 20.30
CA VAL A 310 4.52 -12.63 21.50
C VAL A 310 4.81 -13.76 22.47
N SER A 311 4.86 -13.44 23.77
CA SER A 311 4.81 -14.41 24.85
C SER A 311 3.37 -14.65 25.32
N LYS A 312 3.18 -15.70 26.09
CA LYS A 312 1.93 -16.00 26.75
C LYS A 312 1.52 -14.84 27.68
N GLU A 313 2.49 -14.25 28.34
CA GLU A 313 2.34 -13.12 29.26
C GLU A 313 1.90 -11.84 28.53
N ASP A 314 2.50 -11.53 27.38
CA ASP A 314 2.11 -10.38 26.54
C ASP A 314 0.62 -10.42 26.17
N LEU A 315 0.12 -11.61 25.88
CA LEU A 315 -1.28 -11.80 25.51
C LEU A 315 -2.22 -11.80 26.74
N GLY A 316 -1.72 -12.10 27.92
CA GLY A 316 -2.54 -12.45 29.08
C GLY A 316 -3.26 -13.80 28.88
N ALA A 317 -2.68 -14.71 28.10
CA ALA A 317 -3.25 -16.01 27.81
C ALA A 317 -2.84 -17.07 28.86
N GLN A 318 -3.71 -18.03 29.13
CA GLN A 318 -3.40 -19.19 29.98
C GLN A 318 -2.42 -20.15 29.30
N ALA A 319 -2.56 -20.29 27.98
CA ALA A 319 -1.69 -21.13 27.16
C ALA A 319 -1.66 -20.61 25.73
N ILE A 320 -0.53 -20.83 25.06
CA ILE A 320 -0.39 -20.70 23.62
C ILE A 320 0.19 -21.99 23.05
N ALA A 321 -0.21 -22.35 21.82
CA ALA A 321 0.21 -23.59 21.20
C ALA A 321 0.34 -23.44 19.68
N THR A 322 1.41 -24.00 19.11
CA THR A 322 1.69 -23.99 17.67
C THR A 322 1.39 -25.37 17.06
N TYR A 323 0.99 -25.35 15.80
CA TYR A 323 0.70 -26.56 15.03
C TYR A 323 1.97 -27.40 14.83
N THR A 324 1.86 -28.71 15.06
CA THR A 324 2.97 -29.64 14.92
C THR A 324 2.71 -30.79 13.96
N GLY A 325 1.46 -30.99 13.56
CA GLY A 325 1.14 -31.99 12.56
C GLY A 325 -0.31 -32.46 12.59
N THR A 326 -0.68 -33.21 11.57
CA THR A 326 -1.97 -33.87 11.45
C THR A 326 -1.70 -35.38 11.37
N GLU A 327 -2.38 -36.17 12.19
CA GLU A 327 -2.29 -37.64 12.16
C GLU A 327 -3.67 -38.28 12.01
N GLU A 328 -3.71 -39.46 11.42
CA GLU A 328 -4.89 -40.28 11.33
C GLU A 328 -4.77 -41.44 12.33
N LYS A 329 -5.68 -41.49 13.31
CA LYS A 329 -5.65 -42.49 14.36
C LYS A 329 -7.06 -42.85 14.81
N ASP A 330 -7.31 -44.11 14.95
CA ASP A 330 -8.59 -44.69 15.44
C ASP A 330 -9.80 -44.14 14.64
N GLY A 331 -9.65 -43.96 13.31
CA GLY A 331 -10.71 -43.44 12.42
C GLY A 331 -10.95 -41.94 12.54
N ASN A 332 -10.11 -41.20 13.25
CA ASN A 332 -10.20 -39.74 13.42
C ASN A 332 -9.04 -39.03 12.72
N THR A 333 -9.25 -37.81 12.36
CA THR A 333 -8.20 -36.83 11.99
C THR A 333 -7.83 -36.01 13.23
N ILE A 334 -6.62 -36.15 13.73
CA ILE A 334 -6.13 -35.48 14.94
C ILE A 334 -5.21 -34.34 14.52
N ILE A 335 -5.56 -33.12 14.92
CA ILE A 335 -4.77 -31.92 14.68
C ILE A 335 -3.95 -31.61 15.93
N ASN A 336 -2.64 -31.82 15.83
CA ASN A 336 -1.72 -31.71 16.95
C ASN A 336 -1.12 -30.31 17.09
N PHE A 337 -1.10 -29.82 18.32
CA PHE A 337 -0.48 -28.56 18.72
C PHE A 337 0.38 -28.80 19.97
N ASP A 338 1.56 -28.19 20.01
CA ASP A 338 2.41 -28.20 21.19
C ASP A 338 2.37 -26.87 21.92
N LYS A 339 2.27 -26.93 23.25
CA LYS A 339 2.31 -25.75 24.12
C LYS A 339 3.67 -25.07 24.00
N GLN A 340 3.64 -23.74 23.83
CA GLN A 340 4.82 -22.88 23.69
C GLN A 340 4.83 -21.79 24.77
N PRO A 341 5.99 -21.33 25.23
CA PRO A 341 6.07 -20.12 26.06
C PRO A 341 5.88 -18.83 25.25
N HIS A 342 6.22 -18.86 23.97
CA HIS A 342 6.13 -17.73 23.02
C HIS A 342 5.91 -18.23 21.59
N VAL A 343 5.57 -17.33 20.71
CA VAL A 343 5.41 -17.57 19.27
C VAL A 343 6.11 -16.46 18.50
N ASP A 344 6.86 -16.83 17.48
CA ASP A 344 7.53 -15.89 16.59
C ASP A 344 6.53 -15.19 15.64
N ALA A 345 6.99 -14.09 15.06
CA ALA A 345 6.20 -13.33 14.09
C ALA A 345 5.72 -14.20 12.92
N ASN A 346 4.49 -13.95 12.47
CA ASN A 346 3.87 -14.60 11.32
C ASN A 346 3.59 -16.11 11.46
N ILE A 347 3.81 -16.69 12.63
CA ILE A 347 3.46 -18.07 12.92
C ILE A 347 2.02 -18.12 13.46
N PRO A 348 1.11 -18.90 12.84
CA PRO A 348 -0.24 -19.07 13.33
C PRO A 348 -0.26 -19.97 14.58
N PHE A 349 -1.09 -19.61 15.56
CA PHE A 349 -1.17 -20.32 16.82
C PHE A 349 -2.57 -20.32 17.44
N ILE A 350 -2.79 -21.17 18.42
CA ILE A 350 -3.96 -21.17 19.29
C ILE A 350 -3.57 -20.49 20.60
N ALA A 351 -4.35 -19.50 21.04
CA ALA A 351 -4.26 -18.91 22.37
C ALA A 351 -5.52 -19.23 23.18
N GLN A 352 -5.33 -19.62 24.45
CA GLN A 352 -6.42 -19.92 25.38
C GLN A 352 -6.52 -18.80 26.42
N PHE A 353 -7.70 -18.21 26.53
CA PHE A 353 -8.02 -17.15 27.50
C PHE A 353 -9.02 -17.67 28.52
N ASP A 354 -9.01 -17.10 29.75
CA ASP A 354 -10.10 -17.19 30.70
C ASP A 354 -11.08 -16.04 30.50
N GLU A 355 -12.18 -16.03 31.28
CA GLU A 355 -13.20 -14.97 31.18
C GLU A 355 -12.67 -13.60 31.59
N ALA A 356 -11.71 -13.54 32.52
CA ALA A 356 -11.13 -12.29 33.01
C ALA A 356 -10.22 -11.62 31.97
N ASN A 357 -9.64 -12.38 31.06
CA ASN A 357 -8.72 -11.93 30.01
C ASN A 357 -9.33 -11.90 28.60
N ALA A 358 -10.63 -12.21 28.48
CA ALA A 358 -11.40 -11.95 27.26
C ALA A 358 -11.48 -10.45 27.02
N LYS A 359 -11.17 -9.99 25.78
CA LYS A 359 -11.08 -8.56 25.45
C LYS A 359 -11.36 -8.28 23.99
N GLU A 360 -11.80 -7.07 23.70
CA GLU A 360 -12.10 -6.61 22.34
C GLU A 360 -10.86 -6.16 21.58
N THR A 361 -9.83 -5.72 22.31
CA THR A 361 -8.61 -5.15 21.72
C THR A 361 -7.38 -5.76 22.38
N LEU A 362 -6.47 -6.23 21.56
CA LEU A 362 -5.13 -6.67 21.95
C LEU A 362 -4.19 -5.45 21.94
N THR A 363 -3.45 -5.25 23.03
CA THR A 363 -2.49 -4.14 23.17
C THR A 363 -1.12 -4.66 23.55
N PHE A 364 -0.08 -4.08 22.95
CA PHE A 364 1.32 -4.45 23.16
C PHE A 364 2.20 -3.20 23.13
N THR A 365 3.40 -3.32 23.69
CA THR A 365 4.43 -2.28 23.63
C THR A 365 5.74 -2.86 23.10
N ASP A 366 6.55 -2.01 22.46
CA ASP A 366 7.91 -2.30 22.00
C ASP A 366 8.00 -3.60 21.16
N LYS A 367 7.23 -3.64 20.05
CA LYS A 367 7.20 -4.78 19.13
C LYS A 367 7.99 -4.52 17.85
N GLY A 368 8.91 -5.44 17.54
CA GLY A 368 9.52 -5.53 16.21
C GLY A 368 8.53 -6.17 15.24
N VAL A 369 8.00 -5.39 14.31
CA VAL A 369 7.03 -5.81 13.30
C VAL A 369 7.78 -6.33 12.08
N VAL A 370 7.48 -7.57 11.68
CA VAL A 370 8.20 -8.30 10.63
C VAL A 370 7.37 -8.33 9.35
N ASN A 371 8.01 -8.10 8.21
CA ASN A 371 7.35 -8.13 6.90
C ASN A 371 6.52 -9.39 6.68
N THR A 372 5.42 -9.23 5.96
CA THR A 372 4.50 -10.32 5.67
C THR A 372 5.13 -11.31 4.68
N PRO A 373 5.31 -12.58 5.05
CA PRO A 373 5.81 -13.59 4.12
C PRO A 373 4.73 -13.98 3.10
N ALA A 374 5.14 -14.65 2.02
CA ALA A 374 4.23 -15.17 1.01
C ALA A 374 3.22 -16.18 1.59
N GLU A 375 3.65 -16.97 2.57
CA GLU A 375 2.83 -17.97 3.25
C GLU A 375 3.05 -17.93 4.77
N MET A 376 1.97 -18.08 5.53
CA MET A 376 1.97 -18.09 6.99
C MET A 376 1.46 -19.44 7.51
N GLY A 377 2.20 -20.50 7.23
CA GLY A 377 1.89 -21.87 7.66
C GLY A 377 1.00 -22.64 6.68
N ASN A 378 1.04 -23.98 6.79
CA ASN A 378 0.24 -24.95 6.03
C ASN A 378 0.27 -26.30 6.77
N PRO A 379 -0.85 -27.00 7.00
CA PRO A 379 -2.24 -26.65 6.64
C PRO A 379 -2.93 -25.68 7.62
N PHE A 380 -2.30 -25.35 8.74
CA PHE A 380 -2.78 -24.32 9.67
C PHE A 380 -2.19 -22.96 9.27
N THR A 381 -3.00 -22.16 8.61
CA THR A 381 -2.58 -20.97 7.88
C THR A 381 -3.03 -19.69 8.57
N GLY A 382 -2.11 -18.77 8.82
CA GLY A 382 -2.39 -17.41 9.28
C GLY A 382 -2.91 -16.51 8.16
N THR A 383 -3.63 -15.45 8.52
CA THR A 383 -4.07 -14.45 7.56
C THR A 383 -4.12 -13.05 8.16
N TYR A 384 -3.67 -12.07 7.37
CA TYR A 384 -3.85 -10.65 7.64
C TYR A 384 -4.88 -10.00 6.69
N THR A 385 -5.56 -10.82 5.91
CA THR A 385 -6.60 -10.34 4.99
C THR A 385 -7.93 -11.01 5.34
N PRO A 386 -8.98 -10.23 5.61
CA PRO A 386 -10.32 -10.78 5.76
C PRO A 386 -10.78 -11.47 4.48
N GLY A 387 -11.49 -12.59 4.62
CA GLY A 387 -11.93 -13.33 3.44
C GLY A 387 -12.98 -14.38 3.74
N PRO A 388 -13.42 -15.14 2.73
CA PRO A 388 -14.39 -16.22 2.90
C PRO A 388 -13.80 -17.38 3.71
N ALA A 389 -14.64 -17.98 4.57
CA ALA A 389 -14.32 -19.15 5.35
C ALA A 389 -14.83 -20.47 4.71
N ALA A 390 -15.54 -20.39 3.58
CA ALA A 390 -16.05 -21.57 2.89
C ALA A 390 -14.91 -22.55 2.57
N GLY A 391 -15.07 -23.81 2.97
CA GLY A 391 -14.05 -24.85 2.80
C GLY A 391 -12.88 -24.82 3.79
N LYS A 392 -12.83 -23.84 4.70
CA LYS A 392 -11.80 -23.68 5.72
C LYS A 392 -12.37 -24.02 7.10
N TYR A 393 -11.52 -24.43 8.02
CA TYR A 393 -11.91 -24.78 9.38
C TYR A 393 -11.43 -23.72 10.36
N GLY A 394 -12.35 -23.13 11.10
CA GLY A 394 -12.10 -22.23 12.24
C GLY A 394 -12.46 -22.89 13.57
N LEU A 395 -11.98 -22.35 14.69
CA LEU A 395 -12.43 -22.78 16.02
C LEU A 395 -13.80 -22.19 16.33
N ASN A 396 -14.74 -23.04 16.72
CA ASN A 396 -16.02 -22.61 17.24
C ASN A 396 -15.95 -22.24 18.74
N ALA A 397 -17.05 -21.77 19.33
CA ALA A 397 -17.11 -21.40 20.74
C ALA A 397 -16.80 -22.57 21.70
N GLY A 398 -17.00 -23.81 21.26
CA GLY A 398 -16.63 -25.02 22.03
C GLY A 398 -15.15 -25.37 21.93
N GLY A 399 -14.34 -24.63 21.17
CA GLY A 399 -12.92 -24.86 20.96
C GLY A 399 -12.62 -26.05 20.06
N LEU A 400 -13.55 -26.38 19.16
CA LEU A 400 -13.38 -27.44 18.14
C LEU A 400 -13.30 -26.82 16.76
N PHE A 401 -12.52 -27.44 15.87
CA PHE A 401 -12.47 -27.04 14.45
C PHE A 401 -13.80 -27.38 13.77
N GLN A 402 -14.36 -26.39 13.13
CA GLN A 402 -15.63 -26.47 12.39
C GLN A 402 -15.47 -25.86 11.00
N LYS A 403 -15.99 -26.54 9.98
CA LYS A 403 -15.98 -26.06 8.59
C LYS A 403 -16.86 -24.83 8.45
N GLY A 404 -16.32 -23.79 7.85
CA GLY A 404 -17.05 -22.56 7.52
C GLY A 404 -18.11 -22.80 6.45
N GLY A 405 -19.31 -22.28 6.67
CA GLY A 405 -20.37 -22.25 5.66
C GLY A 405 -20.11 -21.18 4.59
N GLU A 406 -20.99 -21.14 3.59
CA GLU A 406 -20.85 -20.24 2.42
C GLU A 406 -20.78 -18.75 2.78
N THR A 407 -21.47 -18.32 3.83
CA THR A 407 -21.49 -16.92 4.27
C THR A 407 -20.49 -16.60 5.40
N ALA A 408 -19.80 -17.62 5.91
CA ALA A 408 -18.83 -17.43 6.98
C ALA A 408 -17.60 -16.67 6.50
N LYS A 409 -17.03 -15.84 7.37
CA LYS A 409 -15.83 -15.03 7.11
C LYS A 409 -14.73 -15.34 8.11
N ILE A 410 -13.50 -15.20 7.64
CA ILE A 410 -12.30 -15.16 8.47
C ILE A 410 -11.85 -13.70 8.53
N ASN A 411 -11.56 -13.22 9.73
CA ASN A 411 -11.03 -11.89 9.94
C ASN A 411 -9.50 -11.89 9.84
N ALA A 412 -8.91 -10.73 9.62
CA ALA A 412 -7.46 -10.56 9.72
C ALA A 412 -6.94 -10.91 11.13
N PHE A 413 -5.64 -11.15 11.25
CA PHE A 413 -4.96 -11.56 12.50
C PHE A 413 -5.50 -12.86 13.10
N SER A 414 -6.00 -13.73 12.25
CA SER A 414 -6.55 -15.04 12.60
C SER A 414 -5.79 -16.18 11.90
N ALA A 415 -6.14 -17.41 12.23
CA ALA A 415 -5.68 -18.57 11.49
C ALA A 415 -6.82 -19.55 11.23
N TYR A 416 -6.69 -20.33 10.18
CA TYR A 416 -7.62 -21.38 9.78
C TYR A 416 -6.87 -22.65 9.37
N LEU A 417 -7.59 -23.77 9.39
CA LEU A 417 -7.05 -25.05 8.96
C LEU A 417 -7.66 -25.42 7.60
N THR A 418 -6.83 -25.99 6.72
CA THR A 418 -7.25 -26.60 5.46
C THR A 418 -6.98 -28.10 5.54
N LEU A 419 -7.98 -28.93 5.18
CA LEU A 419 -7.89 -30.39 5.21
C LEU A 419 -8.11 -30.96 3.81
N SER A 420 -7.55 -32.14 3.56
CA SER A 420 -7.86 -32.93 2.36
C SER A 420 -9.23 -33.61 2.51
N GLU A 421 -9.86 -34.00 1.40
CA GLU A 421 -11.14 -34.70 1.41
C GLU A 421 -11.12 -35.97 2.29
N ALA A 422 -10.01 -36.71 2.28
CA ALA A 422 -9.83 -37.90 3.11
C ALA A 422 -9.81 -37.58 4.62
N GLN A 423 -9.24 -36.43 5.00
CA GLN A 423 -9.20 -35.96 6.38
C GLN A 423 -10.55 -35.39 6.83
N GLU A 424 -11.26 -34.69 5.92
CA GLU A 424 -12.60 -34.15 6.18
C GLU A 424 -13.66 -35.23 6.38
N ALA A 425 -13.48 -36.40 5.76
CA ALA A 425 -14.41 -37.52 5.86
C ALA A 425 -14.42 -38.18 7.27
N ARG A 426 -13.52 -37.75 8.16
CA ARG A 426 -13.36 -38.29 9.52
C ARG A 426 -13.68 -37.26 10.58
N PRO A 427 -14.07 -37.67 11.80
CA PRO A 427 -14.19 -36.74 12.91
C PRO A 427 -12.85 -36.02 13.17
N ILE A 428 -12.90 -34.69 13.31
CA ILE A 428 -11.72 -33.85 13.54
C ILE A 428 -11.55 -33.63 15.05
N LEU A 429 -10.40 -33.99 15.57
CA LEU A 429 -10.04 -33.80 16.98
C LEU A 429 -8.88 -32.84 17.09
N LEU A 430 -8.93 -32.00 18.12
CA LEU A 430 -7.84 -31.07 18.48
C LEU A 430 -7.07 -31.70 19.67
N ALA A 431 -5.76 -31.88 19.53
CA ALA A 431 -4.87 -32.29 20.62
C ALA A 431 -3.88 -31.15 20.92
N ILE A 432 -3.74 -30.79 22.20
CA ILE A 432 -2.79 -29.78 22.67
C ILE A 432 -1.90 -30.38 23.76
N GLY A 433 -0.59 -30.46 23.48
CA GLY A 433 0.37 -31.06 24.40
C GLY A 433 0.09 -32.54 24.69
N GLY A 434 -0.39 -33.28 23.70
CA GLY A 434 -0.73 -34.71 23.81
C GLY A 434 -2.09 -35.00 24.45
N GLU A 435 -2.81 -33.96 24.94
CA GLU A 435 -4.17 -34.14 25.46
C GLU A 435 -5.20 -33.85 24.36
N SER A 436 -5.93 -34.87 23.93
CA SER A 436 -7.02 -34.70 22.96
C SER A 436 -8.22 -34.05 23.64
N THR A 437 -8.66 -32.92 23.11
CA THR A 437 -9.86 -32.15 23.56
C THR A 437 -11.07 -32.44 22.68
N GLY A 438 -11.22 -33.62 22.14
CA GLY A 438 -12.42 -34.07 21.46
C GLY A 438 -13.14 -35.09 22.34
N ILE A 439 -14.41 -34.87 22.62
CA ILE A 439 -15.29 -35.99 22.84
C ILE A 439 -15.43 -36.65 21.48
N ASN A 440 -14.80 -37.77 21.21
CA ASN A 440 -15.34 -38.66 20.20
C ASN A 440 -16.83 -38.70 20.52
N ALA A 441 -17.68 -38.28 19.60
CA ALA A 441 -19.00 -38.88 19.53
C ALA A 441 -18.69 -40.36 19.53
N ALA A 442 -18.79 -40.99 20.74
CA ALA A 442 -18.29 -42.32 20.93
C ALA A 442 -18.84 -43.11 19.78
N THR A 443 -17.95 -43.62 18.94
CA THR A 443 -18.35 -44.63 17.98
C THR A 443 -18.95 -45.68 18.84
N ILE A 444 -20.25 -45.63 19.02
CA ILE A 444 -21.01 -46.74 19.52
C ILE A 444 -20.90 -47.73 18.39
N ALA A 445 -19.90 -48.56 18.50
CA ALA A 445 -19.69 -49.65 17.61
C ALA A 445 -21.03 -50.37 17.50
N ASN A 446 -21.55 -50.37 16.29
CA ASN A 446 -22.61 -51.28 15.85
C ASN A 446 -23.60 -51.78 16.92
N GLY A 447 -24.60 -51.03 17.19
CA GLY A 447 -25.96 -51.42 17.47
C GLY A 447 -26.37 -52.33 18.62
N ASN A 448 -25.43 -52.99 19.35
CA ASN A 448 -25.81 -54.00 20.35
C ASN A 448 -25.01 -53.98 21.65
N GLU A 449 -23.97 -53.16 21.83
CA GLU A 449 -23.24 -53.11 23.09
C GLU A 449 -23.74 -52.00 24.00
N THR A 450 -23.98 -52.34 25.24
CA THR A 450 -24.44 -51.43 26.29
C THR A 450 -23.27 -50.69 26.90
N VAL A 451 -23.31 -49.36 26.81
CA VAL A 451 -22.29 -48.44 27.34
C VAL A 451 -22.52 -48.24 28.85
N LYS A 452 -21.50 -48.50 29.68
CA LYS A 452 -21.54 -48.22 31.10
C LYS A 452 -20.88 -46.88 31.41
N VAL A 453 -21.57 -46.05 32.20
CA VAL A 453 -21.10 -44.74 32.64
C VAL A 453 -20.81 -44.78 34.13
N TYR A 454 -19.60 -44.39 34.53
CA TYR A 454 -19.18 -44.35 35.92
C TYR A 454 -18.85 -42.92 36.34
N ASN A 455 -19.06 -42.58 37.61
CA ASN A 455 -18.53 -41.35 38.18
C ASN A 455 -17.02 -41.47 38.49
N LEU A 456 -16.37 -40.39 38.93
CA LEU A 456 -14.94 -40.40 39.25
C LEU A 456 -14.57 -41.31 40.40
N GLN A 457 -15.54 -41.72 41.23
CA GLN A 457 -15.35 -42.68 42.33
C GLN A 457 -15.50 -44.14 41.86
N GLY A 458 -15.66 -44.38 40.54
CA GLY A 458 -15.81 -45.71 39.99
C GLY A 458 -17.20 -46.32 40.15
N ARG A 459 -18.20 -45.55 40.64
CA ARG A 459 -19.57 -46.04 40.80
C ARG A 459 -20.32 -45.95 39.47
N LEU A 460 -20.97 -47.02 39.04
CA LEU A 460 -21.84 -47.05 37.89
C LEU A 460 -23.02 -46.12 38.09
N VAL A 461 -23.21 -45.10 37.23
CA VAL A 461 -24.28 -44.10 37.31
C VAL A 461 -25.35 -44.26 36.22
N ALA A 462 -24.98 -44.90 35.10
CA ALA A 462 -25.91 -45.20 34.02
C ALA A 462 -25.41 -46.32 33.13
N THR A 463 -26.36 -46.96 32.42
CA THR A 463 -26.13 -47.93 31.38
C THR A 463 -27.06 -47.60 30.21
N THR A 464 -26.54 -47.38 29.01
CA THR A 464 -27.32 -46.96 27.85
C THR A 464 -26.83 -47.65 26.57
N LYS A 465 -27.69 -47.72 25.59
CA LYS A 465 -27.35 -48.08 24.20
C LYS A 465 -27.04 -46.84 23.32
N SER A 466 -27.39 -45.62 23.78
CA SER A 466 -27.10 -44.37 23.13
C SER A 466 -26.77 -43.30 24.19
N LEU A 467 -25.64 -42.62 24.05
CA LEU A 467 -25.25 -41.50 24.93
C LEU A 467 -26.16 -40.30 24.75
N ASN A 468 -26.83 -40.13 23.59
CA ASN A 468 -27.77 -39.03 23.34
C ASN A 468 -29.04 -39.16 24.17
N ASP A 469 -29.37 -40.30 24.70
CA ASP A 469 -30.54 -40.55 25.54
C ASP A 469 -30.26 -40.38 27.05
N LEU A 470 -29.01 -40.02 27.40
CA LEU A 470 -28.58 -39.87 28.78
C LEU A 470 -28.70 -38.43 29.26
N HIS A 471 -29.56 -38.20 30.21
CA HIS A 471 -29.65 -36.97 30.98
C HIS A 471 -28.80 -37.08 32.26
N LEU A 472 -27.51 -36.82 32.12
CA LEU A 472 -26.59 -36.78 33.27
C LEU A 472 -26.51 -35.36 33.82
N ALA A 473 -26.36 -35.21 35.11
CA ALA A 473 -26.05 -33.92 35.73
C ALA A 473 -24.67 -33.43 35.25
N SER A 474 -24.46 -32.12 35.24
CA SER A 474 -23.13 -31.55 34.94
C SER A 474 -22.08 -32.17 35.84
N GLY A 475 -21.00 -32.71 35.26
CA GLY A 475 -19.96 -33.42 36.00
C GLY A 475 -19.01 -34.17 35.11
N VAL A 476 -18.07 -34.88 35.77
CA VAL A 476 -17.06 -35.71 35.10
C VAL A 476 -17.41 -37.17 35.28
N TYR A 477 -17.43 -37.92 34.18
CA TYR A 477 -17.81 -39.30 34.10
C TYR A 477 -16.74 -40.13 33.36
N ILE A 478 -16.71 -41.44 33.63
CA ILE A 478 -15.90 -42.39 32.88
C ILE A 478 -16.85 -43.23 32.01
N VAL A 479 -16.65 -43.17 30.71
CA VAL A 479 -17.42 -43.91 29.72
C VAL A 479 -16.47 -44.72 28.86
N ASN A 480 -16.63 -46.03 28.81
CA ASN A 480 -15.71 -46.93 28.06
C ASN A 480 -14.24 -46.62 28.36
N ASN A 481 -13.87 -46.53 29.65
CA ASN A 481 -12.53 -46.16 30.13
C ASN A 481 -12.00 -44.78 29.73
N LYS A 482 -12.85 -43.88 29.19
CA LYS A 482 -12.50 -42.51 28.84
C LYS A 482 -13.24 -41.52 29.75
N LYS A 483 -12.53 -40.46 30.14
CA LYS A 483 -13.07 -39.36 30.93
C LYS A 483 -13.96 -38.47 30.02
N VAL A 484 -15.21 -38.26 30.43
CA VAL A 484 -16.22 -37.47 29.74
C VAL A 484 -16.72 -36.33 30.66
N ILE A 485 -16.77 -35.12 30.18
CA ILE A 485 -17.30 -33.97 30.92
C ILE A 485 -18.69 -33.65 30.36
N VAL A 486 -19.70 -33.72 31.22
CA VAL A 486 -21.07 -33.27 30.93
C VAL A 486 -21.20 -31.88 31.50
N LYS A 487 -21.53 -30.89 30.65
CA LYS A 487 -21.75 -29.47 31.02
C LYS A 487 -23.18 -29.23 31.41
#